data_540f6f2c13af479785ac8a64e1265b8b
#
_entry.id   540f6f2c13af479785ac8a64e1265b8b
#
_cell.length_a   1.000
_cell.length_b   1.000
_cell.length_c   1.000
_cell.angle_alpha   90.00
_cell.angle_beta   90.00
_cell.angle_gamma   90.00
#
_symmetry.space_group_name_H-M   'P 1'
#
loop_
_entity.id
_entity.type
_entity.pdbx_description
1 polymer ?
#
loop_
_entity_poly.entity_id
_entity_poly.type
_entity_poly.pdbx_seq_one_letter_code
_entity_poly.pdbx_strand_id
1 'polypeptide(L)'
;MKHIKFPEAARQMYGKSFGPEDFMEICSLLEGEHYTHIAAKLREAFSQLFESLPRPQGVLEEQARFRFVLNRESRQALRNSIRWLQRAEDLLIGNLSRWTKNRLEESREVLLQFLNVDRNNILFLEYTSKGLPVFCTVHRKTESLIKADIWERGFPAILTSGTLKAGESFQRSEQLNGLEDVGRVREYQADSPFDYDENC
;
A
#
# COMPACT_ATOMS: atom_id res chain seq x y z
N MET A 1 -8.52 20.49 -5.78
CA MET A 1 -8.90 19.39 -4.88
C MET A 1 -8.90 18.12 -5.72
N LYS A 2 -7.96 17.16 -5.50
CA LYS A 2 -7.95 15.89 -6.26
C LYS A 2 -9.15 15.06 -5.77
N HIS A 3 -10.09 14.76 -6.62
CA HIS A 3 -11.18 13.83 -6.32
C HIS A 3 -10.58 12.40 -6.32
N ILE A 4 -10.38 11.84 -5.13
CA ILE A 4 -9.97 10.44 -5.00
C ILE A 4 -11.23 9.59 -5.18
N LYS A 5 -11.25 8.71 -6.17
CA LYS A 5 -12.33 7.75 -6.35
C LYS A 5 -12.30 6.73 -5.22
N PHE A 6 -13.47 6.32 -4.72
CA PHE A 6 -13.58 5.39 -3.59
C PHE A 6 -12.73 4.12 -3.75
N PRO A 7 -12.67 3.42 -4.91
CA PRO A 7 -11.79 2.28 -5.09
C PRO A 7 -10.28 2.60 -4.99
N GLU A 8 -9.87 3.80 -5.39
CA GLU A 8 -8.47 4.24 -5.23
C GLU A 8 -8.14 4.55 -3.77
N ALA A 9 -9.06 5.19 -3.06
CA ALA A 9 -8.93 5.40 -1.62
C ALA A 9 -8.85 4.07 -0.85
N ALA A 10 -9.70 3.10 -1.22
CA ALA A 10 -9.66 1.77 -0.64
C ALA A 10 -8.35 1.03 -0.93
N ARG A 11 -7.81 1.12 -2.16
CA ARG A 11 -6.49 0.56 -2.48
C ARG A 11 -5.38 1.20 -1.66
N GLN A 12 -5.44 2.51 -1.41
CA GLN A 12 -4.50 3.18 -0.52
C GLN A 12 -4.67 2.74 0.93
N MET A 13 -5.91 2.55 1.39
CA MET A 13 -6.22 2.10 2.74
C MET A 13 -5.75 0.67 3.01
N TYR A 14 -5.93 -0.25 2.05
CA TYR A 14 -5.54 -1.66 2.16
C TYR A 14 -4.17 -1.98 1.53
N GLY A 15 -3.54 -1.00 0.92
CA GLY A 15 -2.17 -1.10 0.46
C GLY A 15 -1.19 -0.89 1.61
N LYS A 16 -0.05 -1.57 1.54
CA LYS A 16 1.07 -1.36 2.45
C LYS A 16 2.30 -0.94 1.64
N SER A 17 3.11 -0.10 2.23
CA SER A 17 4.38 0.31 1.62
C SER A 17 5.51 0.33 2.64
N PHE A 18 6.71 0.16 2.12
CA PHE A 18 7.95 0.33 2.88
C PHE A 18 8.99 1.04 2.01
N GLY A 19 9.49 2.14 2.48
CA GLY A 19 10.44 2.98 1.76
C GLY A 19 11.53 3.57 2.64
N PRO A 20 12.34 4.46 2.07
CA PRO A 20 13.46 5.08 2.78
C PRO A 20 13.05 5.87 4.03
N GLU A 21 11.88 6.49 4.03
CA GLU A 21 11.38 7.26 5.17
C GLU A 21 11.06 6.34 6.35
N ASP A 22 10.36 5.22 6.09
CA ASP A 22 10.05 4.20 7.09
C ASP A 22 11.32 3.63 7.70
N PHE A 23 12.28 3.35 6.85
CA PHE A 23 13.59 2.85 7.26
C PHE A 23 14.36 3.84 8.14
N MET A 24 14.40 5.11 7.74
CA MET A 24 15.07 6.17 8.53
C MET A 24 14.44 6.33 9.91
N GLU A 25 13.12 6.26 9.98
CA GLU A 25 12.37 6.32 11.21
C GLU A 25 12.72 5.15 12.15
N ILE A 26 12.72 3.92 11.65
CA ILE A 26 13.13 2.73 12.42
C ILE A 26 14.55 2.88 12.96
N CYS A 27 15.48 3.34 12.15
CA CYS A 27 16.87 3.57 12.60
C CYS A 27 16.95 4.64 13.69
N SER A 28 16.21 5.72 13.56
CA SER A 28 16.19 6.81 14.56
C SER A 28 15.61 6.33 15.90
N LEU A 29 14.56 5.51 15.87
CA LEU A 29 13.99 4.91 17.07
C LEU A 29 14.98 3.99 17.78
N LEU A 30 15.68 3.13 17.02
CA LEU A 30 16.70 2.25 17.58
C LEU A 30 17.87 3.01 18.21
N GLU A 31 18.28 4.12 17.60
CA GLU A 31 19.33 4.99 18.15
C GLU A 31 18.89 5.69 19.43
N GLY A 32 17.65 6.19 19.45
CA GLY A 32 17.06 6.79 20.64
C GLY A 32 17.00 5.84 21.83
N GLU A 33 16.78 4.54 21.58
CA GLU A 33 16.77 3.48 22.59
C GLU A 33 18.16 2.85 22.83
N HIS A 34 19.23 3.51 22.37
CA HIS A 34 20.61 3.08 22.53
C HIS A 34 21.02 1.79 21.79
N TYR A 35 20.23 1.33 20.80
CA TYR A 35 20.57 0.18 19.94
C TYR A 35 21.33 0.59 18.65
N THR A 36 22.31 1.47 18.80
CA THR A 36 23.09 2.04 17.67
C THR A 36 23.75 0.97 16.79
N HIS A 37 24.22 -0.15 17.40
CA HIS A 37 24.78 -1.26 16.64
C HIS A 37 23.77 -1.90 15.68
N ILE A 38 22.52 -2.13 16.13
CA ILE A 38 21.46 -2.71 15.31
C ILE A 38 21.03 -1.72 14.22
N ALA A 39 20.91 -0.43 14.56
CA ALA A 39 20.62 0.61 13.57
C ALA A 39 21.70 0.67 12.47
N ALA A 40 22.97 0.55 12.82
CA ALA A 40 24.07 0.51 11.85
C ALA A 40 23.98 -0.73 10.93
N LYS A 41 23.67 -1.90 11.48
CA LYS A 41 23.49 -3.12 10.68
C LYS A 41 22.27 -3.09 9.78
N LEU A 42 21.19 -2.48 10.23
CA LEU A 42 20.02 -2.21 9.39
C LEU A 42 20.37 -1.26 8.24
N ARG A 43 21.08 -0.17 8.50
CA ARG A 43 21.53 0.74 7.45
C ARG A 43 22.37 0.04 6.39
N GLU A 44 23.32 -0.78 6.81
CA GLU A 44 24.14 -1.57 5.89
C GLU A 44 23.27 -2.51 5.02
N ALA A 45 22.36 -3.26 5.64
CA ALA A 45 21.49 -4.19 4.95
C ALA A 45 20.53 -3.51 3.96
N PHE A 46 19.97 -2.35 4.33
CA PHE A 46 19.07 -1.60 3.45
C PHE A 46 19.82 -0.88 2.33
N SER A 47 21.02 -0.36 2.59
CA SER A 47 21.85 0.20 1.51
C SER A 47 22.14 -0.85 0.44
N GLN A 48 22.55 -2.06 0.84
CA GLN A 48 22.74 -3.19 -0.07
C GLN A 48 21.45 -3.57 -0.82
N LEU A 49 20.31 -3.55 -0.14
CA LEU A 49 19.02 -3.82 -0.78
C LEU A 49 18.71 -2.77 -1.85
N PHE A 50 18.76 -1.49 -1.51
CA PHE A 50 18.44 -0.42 -2.44
C PHE A 50 19.43 -0.33 -3.62
N GLU A 51 20.70 -0.62 -3.41
CA GLU A 51 21.70 -0.70 -4.47
C GLU A 51 21.47 -1.86 -5.44
N SER A 52 20.91 -2.98 -4.96
CA SER A 52 20.61 -4.16 -5.75
C SER A 52 19.35 -4.03 -6.61
N LEU A 53 18.56 -2.96 -6.41
CA LEU A 53 17.32 -2.73 -7.16
C LEU A 53 17.60 -1.97 -8.47
N PRO A 54 16.79 -2.22 -9.52
CA PRO A 54 16.91 -1.48 -10.76
C PRO A 54 16.67 0.00 -10.54
N ARG A 55 17.50 0.85 -11.14
CA ARG A 55 17.27 2.30 -11.16
C ARG A 55 16.51 2.66 -12.42
N PRO A 56 15.39 3.36 -12.33
CA PRO A 56 14.69 3.82 -13.52
C PRO A 56 15.55 4.80 -14.29
N GLN A 57 15.55 4.69 -15.61
CA GLN A 57 16.24 5.61 -16.50
C GLN A 57 15.28 6.72 -16.95
N GLY A 58 15.72 7.98 -16.88
CA GLY A 58 14.96 9.13 -17.32
C GLY A 58 14.20 9.88 -16.21
N VAL A 59 13.38 10.84 -16.63
CA VAL A 59 12.51 11.59 -15.71
C VAL A 59 11.39 10.67 -15.23
N LEU A 60 11.29 10.47 -13.92
CA LEU A 60 10.21 9.69 -13.34
C LEU A 60 8.92 10.50 -13.39
N GLU A 61 7.91 9.94 -14.03
CA GLU A 61 6.55 10.44 -13.85
C GLU A 61 6.11 10.21 -12.39
N GLU A 62 5.40 11.18 -11.84
CA GLU A 62 4.86 11.07 -10.49
C GLU A 62 4.00 9.79 -10.38
N GLN A 63 4.33 8.88 -9.46
CA GLN A 63 3.66 7.59 -9.25
C GLN A 63 3.90 6.51 -10.33
N ALA A 64 4.99 6.59 -11.07
CA ALA A 64 5.37 5.50 -11.97
C ALA A 64 5.56 4.19 -11.18
N ARG A 65 4.86 3.12 -11.63
CA ARG A 65 4.87 1.80 -10.99
C ARG A 65 5.64 0.81 -11.82
N PHE A 66 6.57 0.14 -11.18
CA PHE A 66 7.45 -0.82 -11.86
C PHE A 66 7.22 -2.22 -11.32
N ARG A 67 6.86 -3.14 -12.23
CA ARG A 67 6.88 -4.56 -11.89
C ARG A 67 8.31 -5.00 -11.69
N PHE A 68 8.58 -5.58 -10.54
CA PHE A 68 9.92 -5.99 -10.16
C PHE A 68 10.01 -7.50 -9.94
N VAL A 69 11.08 -8.10 -10.48
CA VAL A 69 11.41 -9.51 -10.25
C VAL A 69 12.75 -9.55 -9.53
N LEU A 70 12.76 -10.16 -8.34
CA LEU A 70 13.96 -10.33 -7.54
C LEU A 70 14.99 -11.21 -8.28
N ASN A 71 16.16 -10.67 -8.54
CA ASN A 71 17.32 -11.45 -8.93
C ASN A 71 17.97 -12.12 -7.70
N ARG A 72 19.09 -12.84 -7.89
CA ARG A 72 19.77 -13.54 -6.79
C ARG A 72 20.29 -12.56 -5.72
N GLU A 73 20.86 -11.46 -6.15
CA GLU A 73 21.47 -10.45 -5.29
C GLU A 73 20.41 -9.70 -4.46
N SER A 74 19.39 -9.13 -5.11
CA SER A 74 18.30 -8.43 -4.43
C SER A 74 17.50 -9.36 -3.50
N ARG A 75 17.36 -10.65 -3.85
CA ARG A 75 16.74 -11.63 -2.97
C ARG A 75 17.56 -11.88 -1.71
N GLN A 76 18.90 -11.93 -1.84
CA GLN A 76 19.79 -12.11 -0.69
C GLN A 76 19.80 -10.87 0.20
N ALA A 77 19.90 -9.69 -0.39
CA ALA A 77 19.85 -8.41 0.32
C ALA A 77 18.51 -8.24 1.07
N LEU A 78 17.39 -8.59 0.43
CA LEU A 78 16.07 -8.56 1.03
C LEU A 78 15.97 -9.50 2.25
N ARG A 79 16.47 -10.73 2.14
CA ARG A 79 16.51 -11.68 3.28
C ARG A 79 17.36 -11.13 4.43
N ASN A 80 18.46 -10.50 4.12
CA ASN A 80 19.34 -9.89 5.13
C ASN A 80 18.62 -8.73 5.85
N SER A 81 17.93 -7.87 5.13
CA SER A 81 17.14 -6.77 5.68
C SER A 81 16.03 -7.28 6.61
N ILE A 82 15.27 -8.29 6.18
CA ILE A 82 14.21 -8.92 6.99
C ILE A 82 14.79 -9.52 8.28
N ARG A 83 15.94 -10.20 8.19
CA ARG A 83 16.60 -10.78 9.37
C ARG A 83 17.00 -9.71 10.38
N TRP A 84 17.48 -8.56 9.94
CA TRP A 84 17.85 -7.49 10.85
C TRP A 84 16.63 -6.76 11.43
N LEU A 85 15.52 -6.63 10.68
CA LEU A 85 14.25 -6.15 11.21
C LEU A 85 13.73 -7.09 12.29
N GLN A 86 13.72 -8.41 12.03
CA GLN A 86 13.33 -9.40 13.05
C GLN A 86 14.20 -9.30 14.30
N ARG A 87 15.50 -9.14 14.13
CA ARG A 87 16.41 -8.96 15.26
C ARG A 87 16.12 -7.70 16.06
N ALA A 88 15.74 -6.62 15.40
CA ALA A 88 15.30 -5.39 16.06
C ALA A 88 14.01 -5.62 16.86
N GLU A 89 13.01 -6.28 16.27
CA GLU A 89 11.76 -6.66 16.96
C GLU A 89 12.07 -7.47 18.23
N ASP A 90 12.89 -8.52 18.12
CA ASP A 90 13.24 -9.42 19.22
C ASP A 90 13.93 -8.70 20.40
N LEU A 91 14.80 -7.73 20.10
CA LEU A 91 15.52 -6.95 21.11
C LEU A 91 14.66 -5.91 21.81
N LEU A 92 13.67 -5.41 21.12
CA LEU A 92 12.80 -4.34 21.59
C LEU A 92 11.51 -4.85 22.24
N ILE A 93 11.33 -6.18 22.34
CA ILE A 93 10.20 -6.81 23.03
C ILE A 93 10.17 -6.33 24.50
N GLY A 94 9.16 -5.54 24.82
CA GLY A 94 8.92 -5.01 26.16
C GLY A 94 9.17 -3.50 26.35
N ASN A 95 9.96 -2.87 25.49
CA ASN A 95 10.30 -1.44 25.60
C ASN A 95 9.70 -0.57 24.49
N LEU A 96 9.06 -1.16 23.48
CA LEU A 96 8.50 -0.44 22.36
C LEU A 96 7.11 0.11 22.65
N SER A 97 6.87 1.34 22.20
CA SER A 97 5.51 1.82 22.05
C SER A 97 4.76 0.89 21.07
N ARG A 98 3.45 0.72 21.29
CA ARG A 98 2.60 -0.08 20.40
C ARG A 98 2.72 0.38 18.93
N TRP A 99 2.90 1.68 18.73
CA TRP A 99 3.07 2.29 17.41
C TRP A 99 4.36 1.82 16.72
N THR A 100 5.50 1.85 17.42
CA THR A 100 6.79 1.40 16.88
C THR A 100 6.76 -0.09 16.52
N LYS A 101 6.15 -0.90 17.39
CA LYS A 101 5.99 -2.33 17.14
C LYS A 101 5.19 -2.57 15.85
N ASN A 102 4.03 -1.94 15.72
CA ASN A 102 3.20 -2.08 14.51
C ASN A 102 3.98 -1.66 13.25
N ARG A 103 4.78 -0.60 13.34
CA ARG A 103 5.57 -0.09 12.21
C ARG A 103 6.64 -1.08 11.77
N LEU A 104 7.35 -1.71 12.72
CA LEU A 104 8.33 -2.75 12.43
C LEU A 104 7.67 -3.99 11.79
N GLU A 105 6.57 -4.46 12.37
CA GLU A 105 5.80 -5.60 11.86
C GLU A 105 5.30 -5.34 10.43
N GLU A 106 4.69 -4.18 10.17
CA GLU A 106 4.21 -3.80 8.83
C GLU A 106 5.35 -3.74 7.80
N SER A 107 6.46 -3.13 8.17
CA SER A 107 7.64 -3.03 7.29
C SER A 107 8.18 -4.42 6.93
N ARG A 108 8.29 -5.29 7.92
CA ARG A 108 8.73 -6.67 7.72
C ARG A 108 7.74 -7.48 6.87
N GLU A 109 6.44 -7.31 7.09
CA GLU A 109 5.41 -7.98 6.28
C GLU A 109 5.49 -7.58 4.80
N VAL A 110 5.63 -6.29 4.50
CA VAL A 110 5.78 -5.82 3.12
C VAL A 110 6.97 -6.51 2.45
N LEU A 111 8.14 -6.51 3.10
CA LEU A 111 9.34 -7.13 2.56
C LEU A 111 9.22 -8.66 2.42
N LEU A 112 8.56 -9.32 3.37
CA LEU A 112 8.29 -10.76 3.30
C LEU A 112 7.41 -11.13 2.10
N GLN A 113 6.43 -10.29 1.74
CA GLN A 113 5.58 -10.52 0.56
C GLN A 113 6.38 -10.51 -0.74
N PHE A 114 7.44 -9.72 -0.83
CA PHE A 114 8.35 -9.74 -1.99
C PHE A 114 9.20 -11.01 -2.07
N LEU A 115 9.49 -11.67 -0.96
CA LEU A 115 10.14 -13.00 -0.96
C LEU A 115 9.17 -14.13 -1.29
N ASN A 116 7.98 -14.05 -0.71
CA ASN A 116 6.94 -15.07 -0.77
C ASN A 116 5.76 -14.54 -1.58
N VAL A 117 5.92 -14.52 -2.91
CA VAL A 117 4.91 -13.95 -3.81
C VAL A 117 3.59 -14.69 -3.63
N ASP A 118 2.61 -14.03 -3.01
CA ASP A 118 1.23 -14.49 -2.92
C ASP A 118 0.45 -14.02 -4.15
N ARG A 119 -0.38 -14.92 -4.71
CA ARG A 119 -1.27 -14.61 -5.84
C ARG A 119 -2.35 -13.59 -5.50
N ASN A 120 -2.66 -13.41 -4.23
CA ASN A 120 -3.64 -12.45 -3.75
C ASN A 120 -3.12 -11.01 -3.71
N ASN A 121 -1.80 -10.82 -3.81
CA ASN A 121 -1.18 -9.50 -3.75
C ASN A 121 -0.56 -9.09 -5.10
N ILE A 122 -0.61 -7.79 -5.37
CA ILE A 122 0.12 -7.14 -6.45
C ILE A 122 1.31 -6.44 -5.79
N LEU A 123 2.52 -6.80 -6.24
CA LEU A 123 3.77 -6.27 -5.75
C LEU A 123 4.42 -5.40 -6.83
N PHE A 124 4.83 -4.20 -6.48
CA PHE A 124 5.49 -3.27 -7.39
C PHE A 124 6.42 -2.33 -6.63
N LEU A 125 7.34 -1.70 -7.35
CA LEU A 125 8.16 -0.60 -6.84
C LEU A 125 7.58 0.72 -7.34
N GLU A 126 7.49 1.68 -6.45
CA GLU A 126 7.38 3.10 -6.77
C GLU A 126 8.72 3.77 -6.47
N TYR A 127 8.94 4.96 -7.01
CA TYR A 127 10.16 5.71 -6.71
C TYR A 127 9.78 7.09 -6.20
N THR A 128 10.46 7.52 -5.16
CA THR A 128 10.33 8.90 -4.66
C THR A 128 10.83 9.91 -5.71
N SER A 129 10.54 11.18 -5.53
CA SER A 129 11.08 12.27 -6.36
C SER A 129 12.63 12.30 -6.39
N LYS A 130 13.28 11.71 -5.38
CA LYS A 130 14.72 11.53 -5.30
C LYS A 130 15.23 10.25 -5.98
N GLY A 131 14.35 9.48 -6.62
CA GLY A 131 14.70 8.22 -7.28
C GLY A 131 14.98 7.06 -6.32
N LEU A 132 14.53 7.15 -5.07
CA LEU A 132 14.66 6.06 -4.08
C LEU A 132 13.47 5.12 -4.16
N PRO A 133 13.69 3.79 -4.15
CA PRO A 133 12.64 2.81 -4.30
C PRO A 133 11.77 2.68 -3.04
N VAL A 134 10.48 2.49 -3.28
CA VAL A 134 9.46 2.17 -2.27
C VAL A 134 8.83 0.84 -2.66
N PHE A 135 8.87 -0.12 -1.76
CA PHE A 135 8.19 -1.41 -1.90
C PHE A 135 6.72 -1.22 -1.61
N CYS A 136 5.86 -1.55 -2.57
CA CYS A 136 4.43 -1.39 -2.45
C CYS A 136 3.73 -2.72 -2.68
N THR A 137 2.71 -2.98 -1.86
CA THR A 137 1.85 -4.15 -1.97
C THR A 137 0.39 -3.73 -1.89
N VAL A 138 -0.45 -4.30 -2.74
CA VAL A 138 -1.89 -4.05 -2.76
C VAL A 138 -2.62 -5.38 -2.94
N HIS A 139 -3.65 -5.61 -2.18
CA HIS A 139 -4.49 -6.79 -2.33
C HIS A 139 -5.26 -6.76 -3.66
N ARG A 140 -5.28 -7.89 -4.42
CA ARG A 140 -5.94 -7.95 -5.73
C ARG A 140 -7.45 -7.75 -5.65
N LYS A 141 -8.04 -8.29 -4.60
CA LYS A 141 -9.49 -8.26 -4.37
C LYS A 141 -9.81 -7.24 -3.28
N THR A 142 -9.51 -5.97 -3.53
CA THR A 142 -9.80 -4.88 -2.59
C THR A 142 -11.29 -4.77 -2.31
N GLU A 143 -12.14 -5.09 -3.29
CA GLU A 143 -13.60 -5.16 -3.17
C GLU A 143 -14.06 -6.13 -2.09
N SER A 144 -13.39 -7.26 -1.93
CA SER A 144 -13.71 -8.23 -0.87
C SER A 144 -13.37 -7.70 0.53
N LEU A 145 -12.29 -6.93 0.64
CA LEU A 145 -11.90 -6.28 1.90
C LEU A 145 -12.87 -5.15 2.27
N ILE A 146 -13.27 -4.34 1.29
CA ILE A 146 -14.31 -3.31 1.47
C ILE A 146 -15.60 -3.95 1.95
N LYS A 147 -16.02 -5.06 1.32
CA LYS A 147 -17.23 -5.80 1.70
C LYS A 147 -17.17 -6.21 3.16
N ALA A 148 -16.10 -6.88 3.58
CA ALA A 148 -15.94 -7.37 4.95
C ALA A 148 -15.85 -6.22 5.98
N ASP A 149 -15.09 -5.17 5.69
CA ASP A 149 -14.79 -4.13 6.65
C ASP A 149 -15.88 -3.05 6.75
N ILE A 150 -16.64 -2.82 5.71
CA ILE A 150 -17.63 -1.73 5.65
C ILE A 150 -19.05 -2.31 5.57
N TRP A 151 -19.35 -3.09 4.55
CA TRP A 151 -20.73 -3.46 4.26
C TRP A 151 -21.27 -4.55 5.18
N GLU A 152 -20.48 -5.55 5.51
CA GLU A 152 -20.89 -6.64 6.42
C GLU A 152 -21.05 -6.19 7.87
N ARG A 153 -20.38 -5.10 8.25
CA ARG A 153 -20.58 -4.48 9.58
C ARG A 153 -21.91 -3.74 9.73
N GLY A 154 -22.65 -3.57 8.63
CA GLY A 154 -24.00 -3.03 8.66
C GLY A 154 -24.08 -1.50 8.84
N PHE A 155 -23.00 -0.77 8.63
CA PHE A 155 -23.04 0.68 8.68
C PHE A 155 -23.85 1.24 7.49
N PRO A 156 -24.77 2.18 7.72
CA PRO A 156 -25.43 2.88 6.63
C PRO A 156 -24.41 3.78 5.90
N ALA A 157 -24.38 3.70 4.58
CA ALA A 157 -23.52 4.54 3.76
C ALA A 157 -24.24 4.98 2.48
N ILE A 158 -23.89 6.15 1.99
CA ILE A 158 -24.38 6.70 0.73
C ILE A 158 -23.18 6.95 -0.16
N LEU A 159 -23.14 6.30 -1.32
CA LEU A 159 -22.16 6.55 -2.36
C LEU A 159 -22.79 7.49 -3.39
N THR A 160 -22.16 8.62 -3.65
CA THR A 160 -22.62 9.59 -4.64
C THR A 160 -21.52 9.90 -5.64
N SER A 161 -21.84 9.87 -6.93
CA SER A 161 -20.94 10.32 -7.99
C SER A 161 -21.73 10.47 -9.30
N GLY A 162 -21.33 11.39 -10.15
CA GLY A 162 -21.84 11.50 -11.51
C GLY A 162 -21.46 10.33 -12.44
N THR A 163 -20.60 9.41 -11.97
CA THR A 163 -20.06 8.30 -12.79
C THR A 163 -20.26 6.92 -12.18
N LEU A 164 -21.20 6.76 -11.23
CA LEU A 164 -21.50 5.45 -10.65
C LEU A 164 -22.20 4.53 -11.67
N LYS A 165 -23.03 5.08 -12.53
CA LYS A 165 -23.71 4.36 -13.60
C LYS A 165 -22.81 4.30 -14.84
N ALA A 166 -22.64 3.14 -15.41
CA ALA A 166 -21.94 2.92 -16.67
C ALA A 166 -22.95 2.36 -17.71
N GLY A 167 -23.33 3.17 -18.68
CA GLY A 167 -24.47 2.87 -19.55
C GLY A 167 -25.77 2.87 -18.74
N GLU A 168 -26.51 1.76 -18.77
CA GLU A 168 -27.78 1.63 -18.06
C GLU A 168 -27.65 0.90 -16.70
N SER A 169 -26.43 0.60 -16.23
CA SER A 169 -26.23 -0.25 -15.06
C SER A 169 -25.26 0.31 -14.03
N PHE A 170 -25.55 0.07 -12.75
CA PHE A 170 -24.64 0.31 -11.62
C PHE A 170 -23.71 -0.88 -11.33
N GLN A 171 -23.91 -2.03 -11.99
CA GLN A 171 -23.21 -3.27 -11.73
C GLN A 171 -21.68 -3.13 -11.62
N ARG A 172 -21.05 -2.39 -12.53
CA ARG A 172 -19.61 -2.17 -12.47
C ARG A 172 -19.18 -1.42 -11.20
N SER A 173 -19.99 -0.45 -10.79
CA SER A 173 -19.73 0.31 -9.55
C SER A 173 -19.92 -0.56 -8.33
N GLU A 174 -20.94 -1.39 -8.30
CA GLU A 174 -21.19 -2.36 -7.22
C GLU A 174 -20.03 -3.35 -7.10
N GLN A 175 -19.55 -3.91 -8.20
CA GLN A 175 -18.40 -4.80 -8.22
C GLN A 175 -17.15 -4.12 -7.63
N LEU A 176 -16.79 -2.94 -8.14
CA LEU A 176 -15.59 -2.23 -7.70
C LEU A 176 -15.64 -1.80 -6.23
N ASN A 177 -16.83 -1.59 -5.69
CA ASN A 177 -17.04 -1.16 -4.31
C ASN A 177 -17.42 -2.31 -3.35
N GLY A 178 -17.38 -3.57 -3.81
CA GLY A 178 -17.67 -4.74 -2.98
C GLY A 178 -19.14 -4.84 -2.56
N LEU A 179 -20.07 -4.29 -3.33
CA LEU A 179 -21.51 -4.29 -3.05
C LEU A 179 -22.23 -5.49 -3.67
N GLU A 180 -21.56 -6.28 -4.51
CA GLU A 180 -22.15 -7.51 -5.04
C GLU A 180 -22.58 -8.42 -3.87
N ASP A 181 -23.78 -8.94 -3.98
CA ASP A 181 -24.41 -9.81 -2.96
C ASP A 181 -24.64 -9.15 -1.59
N VAL A 182 -24.53 -7.83 -1.49
CA VAL A 182 -24.96 -7.10 -0.30
C VAL A 182 -26.45 -6.83 -0.41
N GLY A 183 -27.28 -7.67 0.18
CA GLY A 183 -28.75 -7.70 0.01
C GLY A 183 -29.53 -6.45 0.48
N ARG A 184 -28.85 -5.31 0.73
CA ARG A 184 -29.43 -4.06 1.20
C ARG A 184 -29.04 -2.85 0.36
N VAL A 185 -28.53 -3.07 -0.85
CA VAL A 185 -28.18 -1.99 -1.78
C VAL A 185 -29.47 -1.41 -2.40
N ARG A 186 -29.55 -0.09 -2.48
CA ARG A 186 -30.57 0.64 -3.24
C ARG A 186 -29.88 1.58 -4.21
N GLU A 187 -30.23 1.45 -5.46
CA GLU A 187 -29.77 2.31 -6.53
C GLU A 187 -30.76 3.46 -6.71
N TYR A 188 -30.22 4.67 -6.90
CA TYR A 188 -30.98 5.84 -7.19
C TYR A 188 -30.26 6.70 -8.22
N GLN A 189 -30.97 7.19 -9.23
CA GLN A 189 -30.47 8.13 -10.21
C GLN A 189 -31.33 9.40 -10.16
N ALA A 190 -30.69 10.54 -10.00
CA ALA A 190 -31.31 11.84 -10.22
C ALA A 190 -30.95 12.35 -11.59
N ASP A 191 -31.87 13.06 -12.23
CA ASP A 191 -31.58 13.77 -13.47
C ASP A 191 -30.59 14.89 -13.25
N SER A 192 -29.79 15.18 -14.28
CA SER A 192 -28.84 16.31 -14.21
C SER A 192 -29.63 17.62 -14.10
N PRO A 193 -29.28 18.51 -13.16
CA PRO A 193 -29.87 19.84 -13.10
C PRO A 193 -29.33 20.77 -14.25
N PHE A 194 -28.33 20.28 -15.00
CA PHE A 194 -27.73 21.04 -16.09
C PHE A 194 -28.31 20.60 -17.41
N ASP A 195 -28.78 21.56 -18.20
CA ASP A 195 -29.12 21.36 -19.59
C ASP A 195 -27.84 21.45 -20.42
N TYR A 196 -27.35 20.29 -20.86
CA TYR A 196 -26.12 20.22 -21.66
C TYR A 196 -26.32 20.67 -23.09
N ASP A 197 -27.57 20.68 -23.60
CA ASP A 197 -27.87 21.12 -24.98
C ASP A 197 -27.90 22.63 -25.08
N GLU A 198 -28.19 23.36 -24.00
CA GLU A 198 -28.18 24.84 -23.96
C GLU A 198 -26.83 25.43 -23.50
N ASN A 199 -25.94 24.64 -22.84
CA ASN A 199 -24.73 25.14 -22.20
C ASN A 199 -23.43 24.57 -22.80
N CYS A 200 -23.45 23.94 -23.96
CA CYS A 200 -22.25 23.50 -24.70
C CYS A 200 -21.94 24.41 -25.90
#